data_ffefbc249d83b07805df33091b593347
#
_entry.id   ffefbc249d83b07805df33091b593347
#
_cell.length_a   1.000
_cell.length_b   1.000
_cell.length_c   1.000
_cell.angle_alpha   90.00
_cell.angle_beta   90.00
_cell.angle_gamma   90.00
#
_symmetry.space_group_name_H-M   'P 1'
#
loop_
_entity.id
_entity.type
_entity.pdbx_description
1 polymer ?
#
loop_
_entity_poly.entity_id
_entity_poly.type
_entity_poly.pdbx_seq_one_letter_code
_entity_poly.pdbx_strand_id
1 'polypeptide(L)'
;IYVKDEPIFSMAGIYDEWLDKTTGEVVKSFSIITTDPNSLTDYIHNTKHRMPAILSMEDEERWLDPKLAKTEIERLLRPFPPERMDAYVINNDFLKKKADDPTILDKAS
;
A
#
# COMPACT_ATOMS: atom_id res chain seq x y z
N ILE A 1 1.67 8.77 6.55
CA ILE A 1 2.77 7.78 6.52
C ILE A 1 3.48 7.90 5.18
N TYR A 2 4.78 7.83 5.18
CA TYR A 2 5.60 7.89 3.97
C TYR A 2 6.86 7.05 4.14
N VAL A 3 7.49 6.73 3.00
CA VAL A 3 8.79 6.06 2.97
C VAL A 3 9.87 7.13 2.80
N LYS A 4 10.87 7.12 3.67
CA LYS A 4 11.96 8.10 3.64
C LYS A 4 12.71 8.02 2.30
N ASP A 5 13.04 9.19 1.74
CA ASP A 5 13.76 9.34 0.48
C ASP A 5 13.06 8.78 -0.76
N GLU A 6 11.81 8.32 -0.62
CA GLU A 6 11.00 7.83 -1.72
C GLU A 6 9.68 8.62 -1.78
N PRO A 7 9.53 9.59 -2.69
CA PRO A 7 8.29 10.37 -2.79
C PRO A 7 7.10 9.54 -3.24
N ILE A 8 7.34 8.43 -3.94
CA ILE A 8 6.35 7.46 -4.35
C ILE A 8 6.87 6.08 -3.98
N PHE A 9 6.01 5.26 -3.40
CA PHE A 9 6.34 3.86 -3.10
C PHE A 9 5.23 2.94 -3.62
N SER A 10 5.57 1.66 -3.80
CA SER A 10 4.65 0.65 -4.34
C SER A 10 4.08 -0.22 -3.24
N MET A 11 2.81 -0.56 -3.39
CA MET A 11 2.14 -1.56 -2.58
C MET A 11 1.89 -2.81 -3.42
N ALA A 12 2.15 -3.98 -2.86
CA ALA A 12 1.87 -5.24 -3.55
C ALA A 12 0.37 -5.45 -3.70
N GLY A 13 -0.05 -5.75 -4.89
CA GLY A 13 -1.44 -6.02 -5.19
C GLY A 13 -1.60 -7.20 -6.12
N ILE A 14 -2.80 -7.70 -6.21
CA ILE A 14 -3.23 -8.69 -7.19
C ILE A 14 -4.41 -8.15 -7.97
N TYR A 15 -4.56 -8.57 -9.19
CA TYR A 15 -5.70 -8.18 -10.02
C TYR A 15 -6.30 -9.38 -10.72
N ASP A 16 -7.55 -9.24 -11.12
CA ASP A 16 -8.25 -10.26 -11.89
C ASP A 16 -9.20 -9.61 -12.88
N GLU A 17 -9.54 -10.36 -13.92
CA GLU A 17 -10.53 -9.98 -14.91
C GLU A 17 -11.68 -10.99 -14.86
N TRP A 18 -12.90 -10.48 -14.69
CA TRP A 18 -14.09 -11.29 -14.64
C TRP A 18 -15.01 -10.94 -15.80
N LEU A 19 -15.47 -11.95 -16.53
CA LEU A 19 -16.43 -11.76 -17.61
C LEU A 19 -17.85 -11.86 -17.05
N ASP A 20 -18.58 -10.77 -17.15
CA ASP A 20 -20.02 -10.79 -16.87
C ASP A 20 -20.77 -11.41 -18.04
N LYS A 21 -21.23 -12.62 -17.87
CA LYS A 21 -21.93 -13.40 -18.91
C LYS A 21 -23.29 -12.78 -19.28
N THR A 22 -23.86 -11.95 -18.42
CA THR A 22 -25.14 -11.28 -18.65
C THR A 22 -25.01 -10.08 -19.57
N THR A 23 -23.95 -9.27 -19.39
CA THR A 23 -23.75 -8.04 -20.16
C THR A 23 -22.65 -8.14 -21.21
N GLY A 24 -21.78 -9.16 -21.12
CA GLY A 24 -20.60 -9.30 -21.97
C GLY A 24 -19.45 -8.39 -21.57
N GLU A 25 -19.57 -7.64 -20.48
CA GLU A 25 -18.52 -6.77 -20.00
C GLU A 25 -17.41 -7.54 -19.29
N VAL A 26 -16.16 -7.11 -19.49
CA VAL A 26 -15.02 -7.57 -18.71
C VAL A 26 -14.82 -6.60 -17.55
N VAL A 27 -14.99 -7.10 -16.32
CA VAL A 27 -14.78 -6.33 -15.10
C VAL A 27 -13.37 -6.58 -14.59
N LYS A 28 -12.60 -5.51 -14.48
CA LYS A 28 -11.24 -5.55 -13.91
C LYS A 28 -11.31 -5.15 -12.45
N SER A 29 -10.71 -5.94 -11.59
CA SER A 29 -10.64 -5.67 -10.17
C SER A 29 -9.23 -5.89 -9.65
N PHE A 30 -8.90 -5.22 -8.55
CA PHE A 30 -7.63 -5.43 -7.88
C PHE A 30 -7.82 -5.37 -6.37
N SER A 31 -6.88 -5.97 -5.66
CA SER A 31 -6.81 -5.91 -4.19
C SER A 31 -5.38 -5.64 -3.75
N ILE A 32 -5.24 -4.85 -2.71
CA ILE A 32 -3.95 -4.61 -2.06
C ILE A 32 -3.75 -5.70 -1.01
N ILE A 33 -2.57 -6.31 -1.01
CA ILE A 33 -2.22 -7.33 -0.03
C ILE A 33 -1.81 -6.65 1.26
N THR A 34 -2.31 -7.16 2.38
CA THR A 34 -1.93 -6.70 3.71
C THR A 34 -1.08 -7.75 4.41
N THR A 35 -0.22 -7.29 5.30
CA THR A 35 0.66 -8.12 6.11
C THR A 35 0.58 -7.68 7.57
N ASP A 36 1.30 -8.36 8.45
CA ASP A 36 1.44 -7.94 9.84
C ASP A 36 2.05 -6.53 9.89
N PRO A 37 1.65 -5.71 10.86
CA PRO A 37 2.17 -4.35 10.95
C PRO A 37 3.62 -4.34 11.44
N ASN A 38 4.39 -3.35 10.99
CA ASN A 38 5.63 -3.01 11.66
C ASN A 38 5.33 -2.13 12.89
N SER A 39 6.35 -1.78 13.66
CA SER A 39 6.16 -1.03 14.89
C SER A 39 5.53 0.35 14.68
N LEU A 40 5.82 1.02 13.57
CA LEU A 40 5.24 2.32 13.26
C LEU A 40 3.76 2.22 12.95
N THR A 41 3.38 1.32 12.04
CA THR A 41 1.98 1.16 11.62
C THR A 41 1.12 0.54 12.72
N ASP A 42 1.69 -0.32 13.55
CA ASP A 42 0.99 -0.87 14.71
C ASP A 42 0.65 0.21 15.74
N TYR A 43 1.55 1.15 15.94
CA TYR A 43 1.31 2.30 16.80
C TYR A 43 0.21 3.23 16.24
N ILE A 44 0.21 3.47 14.92
CA ILE A 44 -0.76 4.37 14.28
C ILE A 44 -2.11 3.68 14.10
N HIS A 45 -2.11 2.43 13.64
CA HIS A 45 -3.29 1.62 13.33
C HIS A 45 -3.49 0.52 14.37
N ASN A 46 -3.68 0.90 15.61
CA ASN A 46 -3.72 -0.01 16.75
C ASN A 46 -5.02 -0.83 16.89
N THR A 47 -5.99 -0.65 15.99
CA THR A 47 -7.25 -1.40 16.05
C THR A 47 -7.29 -2.60 15.10
N LYS A 48 -6.69 -2.52 13.94
CA LYS A 48 -6.71 -3.57 12.92
C LYS A 48 -5.43 -4.39 12.84
N HIS A 49 -4.32 -3.89 13.34
CA HIS A 49 -3.01 -4.57 13.36
C HIS A 49 -2.60 -5.12 11.99
N ARG A 50 -2.75 -4.33 10.95
CA ARG A 50 -2.37 -4.65 9.58
C ARG A 50 -1.76 -3.46 8.87
N MET A 51 -0.92 -3.75 7.87
CA MET A 51 -0.40 -2.73 6.96
C MET A 51 -0.39 -3.27 5.54
N PRO A 52 -0.42 -2.40 4.51
CA PRO A 52 -0.17 -2.84 3.14
C PRO A 52 1.23 -3.46 3.02
N ALA A 53 1.37 -4.45 2.16
CA ALA A 53 2.67 -4.99 1.81
C ALA A 53 3.39 -3.99 0.90
N ILE A 54 4.30 -3.19 1.48
CA ILE A 54 5.08 -2.19 0.76
C ILE A 54 6.31 -2.86 0.16
N LEU A 55 6.57 -2.57 -1.11
CA LEU A 55 7.72 -3.11 -1.83
C LEU A 55 8.83 -2.06 -1.91
N SER A 56 10.07 -2.49 -1.67
CA SER A 56 11.23 -1.67 -1.99
C SER A 56 11.38 -1.54 -3.50
N MET A 57 12.14 -0.55 -3.96
CA MET A 57 12.38 -0.36 -5.40
C MET A 57 13.00 -1.60 -6.06
N GLU A 58 13.87 -2.29 -5.34
CA GLU A 58 14.51 -3.52 -5.83
C GLU A 58 13.50 -4.68 -5.98
N ASP A 59 12.45 -4.69 -5.19
CA ASP A 59 11.48 -5.78 -5.15
C ASP A 59 10.29 -5.56 -6.09
N GLU A 60 10.11 -4.36 -6.63
CA GLU A 60 8.99 -4.03 -7.52
C GLU A 60 8.96 -4.92 -8.76
N GLU A 61 10.09 -5.08 -9.45
CA GLU A 61 10.19 -5.94 -10.63
C GLU A 61 10.02 -7.41 -10.28
N ARG A 62 10.55 -7.82 -9.13
CA ARG A 62 10.41 -9.21 -8.66
C ARG A 62 8.96 -9.58 -8.43
N TRP A 63 8.18 -8.67 -7.86
CA TRP A 63 6.75 -8.90 -7.64
C TRP A 63 5.99 -9.14 -8.95
N LEU A 64 6.41 -8.51 -10.02
CA LEU A 64 5.78 -8.62 -11.33
C LEU A 64 6.26 -9.85 -12.15
N ASP A 65 7.24 -10.59 -11.66
CA ASP A 65 7.77 -11.77 -12.35
C ASP A 65 6.79 -12.96 -12.20
N PRO A 66 6.19 -13.44 -13.30
CA PRO A 66 5.24 -14.55 -13.23
C PRO A 66 5.88 -15.88 -12.85
N LYS A 67 7.21 -15.96 -12.88
CA LYS A 67 7.97 -17.18 -12.54
C LYS A 67 8.46 -17.18 -11.09
N LEU A 68 8.09 -16.20 -10.30
CA LEU A 68 8.56 -16.06 -8.93
C LEU A 68 8.10 -17.26 -8.08
N ALA A 69 9.03 -17.89 -7.38
CA ALA A 69 8.72 -19.04 -6.52
C ALA A 69 7.90 -18.59 -5.31
N LYS A 70 7.04 -19.48 -4.81
CA LYS A 70 6.18 -19.21 -3.66
C LYS A 70 6.97 -18.71 -2.45
N THR A 71 8.13 -19.28 -2.17
CA THR A 71 8.99 -18.88 -1.05
C THR A 71 9.50 -17.44 -1.20
N GLU A 72 9.76 -17.00 -2.42
CA GLU A 72 10.18 -15.62 -2.69
C GLU A 72 9.00 -14.65 -2.60
N ILE A 73 7.81 -15.07 -3.04
CA ILE A 73 6.58 -14.27 -2.87
C ILE A 73 6.35 -14.02 -1.38
N GLU A 74 6.46 -15.04 -0.56
CA GLU A 74 6.30 -14.91 0.89
C GLU A 74 7.32 -13.98 1.52
N ARG A 75 8.56 -13.95 1.00
CA ARG A 75 9.60 -13.02 1.45
C ARG A 75 9.27 -11.57 1.11
N LEU A 76 8.66 -11.32 -0.03
CA LEU A 76 8.25 -9.98 -0.44
C LEU A 76 7.07 -9.44 0.37
N LEU A 77 6.25 -10.31 0.94
CA LEU A 77 5.07 -9.94 1.72
C LEU A 77 5.36 -9.74 3.21
N ARG A 78 6.60 -9.40 3.56
CA ARG A 78 6.97 -9.06 4.94
C ARG A 78 6.64 -7.62 5.29
N PRO A 79 6.44 -7.31 6.57
CA PRO A 79 6.32 -5.92 7.00
C PRO A 79 7.53 -5.09 6.55
N PHE A 80 7.28 -3.93 5.97
CA PHE A 80 8.33 -3.03 5.51
C PHE A 80 9.14 -2.52 6.74
N PRO A 81 10.46 -2.37 6.63
CA PRO A 81 11.28 -1.92 7.75
C PRO A 81 10.82 -0.55 8.28
N PRO A 82 10.45 -0.45 9.56
CA PRO A 82 9.90 0.81 10.11
C PRO A 82 10.93 1.94 10.15
N GLU A 83 12.21 1.63 10.21
CA GLU A 83 13.28 2.63 10.17
C GLU A 83 13.38 3.36 8.84
N ARG A 84 12.82 2.80 7.78
CA ARG A 84 12.72 3.43 6.45
C ARG A 84 11.44 4.23 6.24
N MET A 85 10.57 4.28 7.25
CA MET A 85 9.28 4.95 7.20
C MET A 85 9.22 6.06 8.24
N ASP A 86 8.30 6.98 8.02
CA ASP A 86 7.95 7.99 9.00
C ASP A 86 6.50 8.42 8.81
N ALA A 87 6.01 9.21 9.73
CA ALA A 87 4.64 9.68 9.68
C ALA A 87 4.52 11.06 10.32
N TYR A 88 3.53 11.80 9.91
CA TYR A 88 3.14 13.04 10.56
C TYR A 88 1.62 13.18 10.57
N VAL A 89 1.10 13.97 11.47
CA VAL A 89 -0.33 14.25 11.57
C VAL A 89 -0.71 15.33 10.57
N ILE A 90 -1.75 15.11 9.80
CA ILE A 90 -2.31 16.11 8.89
C ILE A 90 -3.45 16.87 9.55
N ASN A 91 -3.85 18.00 8.97
CA ASN A 91 -4.95 18.80 9.47
C ASN A 91 -6.29 18.03 9.46
N ASN A 92 -7.12 18.30 10.45
CA ASN A 92 -8.42 17.61 10.59
C ASN A 92 -9.44 17.95 9.50
N ASP A 93 -9.19 18.99 8.72
CA ASP A 93 -10.10 19.46 7.68
C ASP A 93 -9.96 18.69 6.34
N PHE A 94 -9.09 17.70 6.32
CA PHE A 94 -8.81 16.96 5.08
C PHE A 94 -10.07 16.34 4.44
N LEU A 95 -11.04 15.92 5.24
CA LEU A 95 -12.29 15.34 4.74
C LEU A 95 -13.20 16.36 4.05
N LYS A 96 -12.99 17.66 4.30
CA LYS A 96 -13.75 18.75 3.69
C LYS A 96 -13.13 19.24 2.38
N LYS A 97 -11.93 18.79 2.07
CA LYS A 97 -11.19 19.20 0.88
C LYS A 97 -11.48 18.27 -0.29
N LYS A 98 -11.31 18.79 -1.50
CA LYS A 98 -11.38 17.95 -2.71
C LYS A 98 -10.20 16.99 -2.74
N ALA A 99 -10.41 15.82 -3.34
CA ALA A 99 -9.40 14.76 -3.37
C ALA A 99 -8.08 15.18 -4.05
N ASP A 100 -8.11 16.14 -4.94
CA ASP A 100 -6.95 16.67 -5.66
C ASP A 100 -6.32 17.92 -5.03
N ASP A 101 -6.83 18.36 -3.87
CA ASP A 101 -6.29 19.53 -3.18
C ASP A 101 -4.93 19.17 -2.53
N PRO A 102 -3.82 19.80 -2.96
CA PRO A 102 -2.50 19.46 -2.43
C PRO A 102 -2.32 19.79 -0.95
N THR A 103 -3.15 20.67 -0.39
CA THR A 103 -3.06 21.04 1.04
C THR A 103 -3.61 19.95 1.97
N ILE A 104 -4.22 18.88 1.44
CA ILE A 104 -4.65 17.72 2.23
C ILE A 104 -3.49 17.14 3.04
N LEU A 105 -2.29 17.17 2.48
CA LEU A 105 -1.10 16.59 3.10
C LEU A 105 -0.34 17.57 4.02
N ASP A 106 -0.87 18.77 4.24
CA ASP A 106 -0.23 19.74 5.13
C ASP A 106 -0.22 19.23 6.57
N LYS A 107 0.92 19.40 7.22
CA LYS A 107 1.06 19.00 8.61
C LYS A 107 0.12 19.80 9.51
N ALA A 108 -0.42 19.15 10.52
CA ALA A 108 -1.18 19.82 11.55
C ALA A 108 -0.29 20.81 12.31
N SER A 109 -0.83 21.98 12.59
CA SER A 109 -0.15 23.02 13.36
C SER A 109 -0.26 22.77 14.86
#